data_aa2a5c1fd2b7a0fa41b3cc6b85e64de5
#
_entry.id   aa2a5c1fd2b7a0fa41b3cc6b85e64de5
#
_cell.length_a   1.000
_cell.length_b   1.000
_cell.length_c   1.000
_cell.angle_alpha   90.00
_cell.angle_beta   90.00
_cell.angle_gamma   90.00
#
_symmetry.space_group_name_H-M   'P 1'
#
loop_
_entity.id
_entity.type
_entity.pdbx_description
1 polymer ?
#
loop_
_entity_poly.entity_id
_entity_poly.type
_entity_poly.pdbx_seq_one_letter_code
_entity_poly.pdbx_strand_id
1 'polypeptide(L)'
;LEQATLQDRRKAFQFSYLSLLQQEDIQANHQITPDSIGLILGFLAQRFLKQNDELHIADIASGAGHLSASVHEVLTDHTLMHHLVEVDPVLSRVSVHLANFLEIPFDVYPQDAILPLPFEDADVVIGDLPIGYYPVDERSHEMSLGFKEGHSYSHHLLIEQAIIALKKSGYAFLVVPSNIFEGDNVKQLQNFIATETEMQAFLNLPATLFKNENARKSILVLQKK
;
A
#
# COMPACT_ATOMS: atom_id res chain seq x y z
N LEU A 1 -3.41 26.04 -15.18
CA LEU A 1 -3.05 25.18 -14.02
C LEU A 1 -2.89 25.99 -12.72
N GLU A 2 -2.57 27.30 -12.77
CA GLU A 2 -2.38 28.14 -11.57
C GLU A 2 -3.60 28.26 -10.63
N GLN A 3 -4.79 27.84 -11.06
CA GLN A 3 -6.01 27.88 -10.27
C GLN A 3 -6.56 26.48 -9.92
N ALA A 4 -5.93 25.40 -10.39
CA ALA A 4 -6.39 24.04 -10.15
C ALA A 4 -5.98 23.56 -8.74
N THR A 5 -6.94 23.00 -8.00
CA THR A 5 -6.66 22.39 -6.69
C THR A 5 -5.80 21.14 -6.84
N LEU A 6 -5.22 20.67 -5.73
CA LEU A 6 -4.50 19.38 -5.70
C LEU A 6 -5.41 18.25 -6.20
N GLN A 7 -6.68 18.23 -5.77
CA GLN A 7 -7.68 17.26 -6.20
C GLN A 7 -7.93 17.30 -7.70
N ASP A 8 -8.03 18.50 -8.31
CA ASP A 8 -8.25 18.64 -9.75
C ASP A 8 -7.06 18.09 -10.53
N ARG A 9 -5.83 18.44 -10.09
CA ARG A 9 -4.58 17.95 -10.70
C ARG A 9 -4.49 16.43 -10.58
N ARG A 10 -4.76 15.86 -9.40
CA ARG A 10 -4.72 14.41 -9.18
C ARG A 10 -5.71 13.67 -10.08
N LYS A 11 -6.96 14.16 -10.19
CA LYS A 11 -7.97 13.59 -11.10
C LYS A 11 -7.56 13.71 -12.57
N ALA A 12 -7.01 14.85 -12.98
CA ALA A 12 -6.54 15.03 -14.35
C ALA A 12 -5.45 14.02 -14.72
N PHE A 13 -4.48 13.81 -13.82
CA PHE A 13 -3.44 12.79 -14.01
C PHE A 13 -4.05 11.38 -14.08
N GLN A 14 -4.94 11.04 -13.17
CA GLN A 14 -5.62 9.76 -13.11
C GLN A 14 -6.38 9.46 -14.40
N PHE A 15 -7.17 10.41 -14.92
CA PHE A 15 -7.89 10.23 -16.18
C PHE A 15 -6.94 10.05 -17.37
N SER A 16 -5.83 10.80 -17.41
CA SER A 16 -4.81 10.65 -18.43
C SER A 16 -4.17 9.26 -18.37
N TYR A 17 -3.82 8.80 -17.18
CA TYR A 17 -3.26 7.47 -16.96
C TYR A 17 -4.25 6.36 -17.36
N LEU A 18 -5.51 6.44 -16.92
CA LEU A 18 -6.54 5.48 -17.29
C LEU A 18 -6.79 5.45 -18.81
N SER A 19 -6.71 6.60 -19.48
CA SER A 19 -6.84 6.69 -20.93
C SER A 19 -5.69 6.00 -21.66
N LEU A 20 -4.47 6.10 -21.15
CA LEU A 20 -3.31 5.35 -21.66
C LEU A 20 -3.49 3.84 -21.43
N LEU A 21 -3.97 3.44 -20.26
CA LEU A 21 -4.25 2.05 -19.93
C LEU A 21 -5.28 1.39 -20.89
N GLN A 22 -6.20 2.16 -21.45
CA GLN A 22 -7.21 1.65 -22.40
C GLN A 22 -6.67 1.49 -23.83
N GLN A 23 -5.58 2.15 -24.16
CA GLN A 23 -5.01 2.16 -25.52
C GLN A 23 -3.93 1.08 -25.72
N GLU A 24 -3.40 0.53 -24.66
CA GLU A 24 -2.35 -0.47 -24.69
C GLU A 24 -2.80 -1.77 -23.99
N ASP A 25 -2.30 -2.93 -24.44
CA ASP A 25 -2.49 -4.23 -23.76
C ASP A 25 -1.68 -4.22 -22.44
N ILE A 26 -2.31 -3.69 -21.40
CA ILE A 26 -1.63 -3.44 -20.14
C ILE A 26 -1.78 -4.60 -19.18
N GLN A 27 -0.68 -4.89 -18.48
CA GLN A 27 -0.62 -5.93 -17.46
C GLN A 27 -1.63 -5.64 -16.33
N ALA A 28 -2.22 -6.69 -15.77
CA ALA A 28 -3.25 -6.59 -14.73
C ALA A 28 -2.76 -5.84 -13.46
N ASN A 29 -1.46 -5.85 -13.21
CA ASN A 29 -0.80 -5.16 -12.09
C ASN A 29 -0.64 -3.64 -12.29
N HIS A 30 -0.92 -3.10 -13.49
CA HIS A 30 -0.89 -1.66 -13.77
C HIS A 30 -2.20 -0.94 -13.40
N GLN A 31 -3.18 -1.65 -12.83
CA GLN A 31 -4.41 -1.02 -12.37
C GLN A 31 -4.13 -0.12 -11.17
N ILE A 32 -4.85 1.00 -11.11
CA ILE A 32 -4.75 1.92 -9.97
C ILE A 32 -5.75 1.56 -8.88
N THR A 33 -5.37 1.79 -7.63
CA THR A 33 -6.28 1.73 -6.50
C THR A 33 -7.36 2.81 -6.67
N PRO A 34 -8.65 2.49 -6.55
CA PRO A 34 -9.72 3.48 -6.60
C PRO A 34 -9.54 4.58 -5.56
N ASP A 35 -9.80 5.83 -5.94
CA ASP A 35 -9.71 7.00 -5.04
C ASP A 35 -10.46 6.81 -3.73
N SER A 36 -11.65 6.21 -3.78
CA SER A 36 -12.46 5.94 -2.59
C SER A 36 -11.72 5.12 -1.54
N ILE A 37 -10.88 4.18 -1.94
CA ILE A 37 -10.06 3.38 -1.03
C ILE A 37 -8.98 4.27 -0.39
N GLY A 38 -8.25 5.05 -1.18
CA GLY A 38 -7.23 5.97 -0.68
C GLY A 38 -7.80 7.01 0.29
N LEU A 39 -8.96 7.58 -0.02
CA LEU A 39 -9.65 8.51 0.87
C LEU A 39 -10.09 7.85 2.19
N ILE A 40 -10.57 6.59 2.14
CA ILE A 40 -10.91 5.83 3.36
C ILE A 40 -9.65 5.55 4.19
N LEU A 41 -8.54 5.15 3.57
CA LEU A 41 -7.29 4.93 4.30
C LEU A 41 -6.78 6.22 4.94
N GLY A 42 -6.79 7.34 4.21
CA GLY A 42 -6.41 8.65 4.75
C GLY A 42 -7.29 9.07 5.93
N PHE A 43 -8.61 8.89 5.80
CA PHE A 43 -9.56 9.18 6.89
C PHE A 43 -9.33 8.29 8.13
N LEU A 44 -9.09 7.00 7.93
CA LEU A 44 -8.74 6.09 9.03
C LEU A 44 -7.42 6.52 9.68
N ALA A 45 -6.38 6.79 8.88
CA ALA A 45 -5.10 7.27 9.39
C ALA A 45 -5.27 8.53 10.24
N GLN A 46 -6.02 9.52 9.77
CA GLN A 46 -6.30 10.74 10.53
C GLN A 46 -6.97 10.47 11.90
N ARG A 47 -7.74 9.39 12.02
CA ARG A 47 -8.42 9.02 13.28
C ARG A 47 -7.51 8.29 14.26
N PHE A 48 -6.54 7.54 13.78
CA PHE A 48 -5.62 6.76 14.61
C PHE A 48 -4.36 7.55 14.98
N LEU A 49 -3.94 8.46 14.11
CA LEU A 49 -2.74 9.26 14.33
C LEU A 49 -3.00 10.38 15.33
N LYS A 50 -2.03 10.60 16.21
CA LYS A 50 -1.98 11.80 17.04
C LYS A 50 -1.51 12.96 16.16
N GLN A 51 -1.85 14.18 16.54
CA GLN A 51 -1.28 15.37 15.90
C GLN A 51 0.25 15.36 16.07
N ASN A 52 0.94 15.07 14.99
CA ASN A 52 2.39 15.19 14.85
C ASN A 52 2.66 16.20 13.76
N ASP A 53 3.70 17.01 13.93
CA ASP A 53 4.06 18.03 12.94
C ASP A 53 4.59 17.41 11.65
N GLU A 54 5.25 16.27 11.73
CA GLU A 54 5.85 15.54 10.60
C GLU A 54 5.52 14.04 10.70
N LEU A 55 5.12 13.45 9.57
CA LEU A 55 4.79 12.03 9.43
C LEU A 55 5.54 11.40 8.25
N HIS A 56 6.22 10.30 8.52
CA HIS A 56 6.82 9.43 7.51
C HIS A 56 5.84 8.33 7.11
N ILE A 57 5.37 8.37 5.87
CA ILE A 57 4.42 7.42 5.30
C ILE A 57 5.14 6.55 4.28
N ALA A 58 5.15 5.24 4.48
CA ALA A 58 5.69 4.30 3.51
C ALA A 58 4.54 3.61 2.74
N ASP A 59 4.65 3.59 1.41
CA ASP A 59 3.79 2.80 0.53
C ASP A 59 4.62 1.69 -0.10
N ILE A 60 4.43 0.46 0.38
CA ILE A 60 5.29 -0.69 0.03
C ILE A 60 4.85 -1.46 -1.21
N ALA A 61 3.78 -1.04 -1.86
CA ALA A 61 3.29 -1.56 -3.13
C ALA A 61 2.66 -0.40 -3.92
N SER A 62 3.47 0.65 -4.15
CA SER A 62 2.96 1.97 -4.49
C SER A 62 2.39 2.09 -5.90
N GLY A 63 2.72 1.16 -6.79
CA GLY A 63 2.27 1.24 -8.17
C GLY A 63 2.64 2.59 -8.79
N ALA A 64 1.66 3.23 -9.40
CA ALA A 64 1.81 4.57 -9.98
C ALA A 64 1.68 5.73 -8.95
N GLY A 65 1.64 5.44 -7.64
CA GLY A 65 1.59 6.46 -6.57
C GLY A 65 0.22 7.05 -6.27
N HIS A 66 -0.85 6.56 -6.89
CA HIS A 66 -2.20 7.13 -6.73
C HIS A 66 -2.76 6.97 -5.32
N LEU A 67 -2.47 5.84 -4.65
CA LEU A 67 -2.89 5.61 -3.26
C LEU A 67 -2.26 6.64 -2.34
N SER A 68 -0.94 6.80 -2.41
CA SER A 68 -0.18 7.78 -1.63
C SER A 68 -0.65 9.21 -1.88
N ALA A 69 -0.94 9.59 -3.14
CA ALA A 69 -1.47 10.91 -3.48
C ALA A 69 -2.87 11.14 -2.89
N SER A 70 -3.73 10.11 -2.85
CA SER A 70 -5.07 10.20 -2.24
C SER A 70 -5.01 10.32 -0.73
N VAL A 71 -4.09 9.61 -0.08
CA VAL A 71 -3.84 9.72 1.36
C VAL A 71 -3.28 11.10 1.73
N HIS A 72 -2.34 11.61 0.91
CA HIS A 72 -1.77 12.95 1.08
C HIS A 72 -2.85 14.04 1.06
N GLU A 73 -3.83 13.93 0.15
CA GLU A 73 -4.94 14.89 0.05
C GLU A 73 -5.79 14.96 1.34
N VAL A 74 -5.87 13.88 2.11
CA VAL A 74 -6.66 13.82 3.35
C VAL A 74 -5.88 14.32 4.57
N LEU A 75 -4.58 14.03 4.64
CA LEU A 75 -3.74 14.32 5.82
C LEU A 75 -3.10 15.72 5.76
N THR A 76 -3.87 16.73 5.37
CA THR A 76 -3.38 18.11 5.14
C THR A 76 -2.92 18.84 6.41
N ASP A 77 -3.26 18.33 7.60
CA ASP A 77 -2.88 18.92 8.89
C ASP A 77 -1.47 18.55 9.34
N HIS A 78 -0.74 17.80 8.50
CA HIS A 78 0.60 17.29 8.78
C HIS A 78 1.57 17.66 7.67
N THR A 79 2.84 17.79 8.00
CA THR A 79 3.93 17.72 7.02
C THR A 79 4.19 16.25 6.71
N LEU A 80 4.05 15.86 5.45
CA LEU A 80 4.14 14.46 5.04
C LEU A 80 5.39 14.20 4.22
N MET A 81 6.16 13.19 4.61
CA MET A 81 7.24 12.59 3.83
C MET A 81 6.78 11.21 3.35
N HIS A 82 6.76 11.00 2.04
CA HIS A 82 6.31 9.75 1.45
C HIS A 82 7.47 8.94 0.89
N HIS A 83 7.56 7.68 1.30
CA HIS A 83 8.52 6.68 0.81
C HIS A 83 7.76 5.64 0.00
N LEU A 84 7.90 5.66 -1.32
CA LEU A 84 7.19 4.78 -2.25
C LEU A 84 8.12 3.68 -2.74
N VAL A 85 7.74 2.42 -2.53
CA VAL A 85 8.49 1.26 -3.02
C VAL A 85 7.68 0.56 -4.11
N GLU A 86 8.28 0.43 -5.30
CA GLU A 86 7.66 -0.20 -6.45
C GLU A 86 8.68 -0.96 -7.28
N VAL A 87 8.41 -2.24 -7.51
CA VAL A 87 9.32 -3.13 -8.26
C VAL A 87 9.28 -2.91 -9.76
N ASP A 88 8.13 -2.47 -10.30
CA ASP A 88 7.96 -2.20 -11.72
C ASP A 88 8.62 -0.85 -12.08
N PRO A 89 9.64 -0.84 -12.95
CA PRO A 89 10.36 0.38 -13.29
C PRO A 89 9.53 1.38 -14.11
N VAL A 90 8.43 0.93 -14.75
CA VAL A 90 7.52 1.82 -15.47
C VAL A 90 6.63 2.54 -14.47
N LEU A 91 6.03 1.81 -13.53
CA LEU A 91 5.17 2.38 -12.49
C LEU A 91 5.96 3.32 -11.57
N SER A 92 7.20 2.95 -11.17
CA SER A 92 8.09 3.83 -10.40
C SER A 92 8.34 5.17 -11.12
N ARG A 93 8.56 5.17 -12.44
CA ARG A 93 8.70 6.41 -13.19
C ARG A 93 7.40 7.21 -13.28
N VAL A 94 6.27 6.53 -13.43
CA VAL A 94 4.95 7.19 -13.42
C VAL A 94 4.71 7.88 -12.07
N SER A 95 5.06 7.24 -10.94
CA SER A 95 4.90 7.84 -9.62
C SER A 95 5.79 9.08 -9.41
N VAL A 96 7.01 9.11 -9.97
CA VAL A 96 7.87 10.30 -9.98
C VAL A 96 7.22 11.44 -10.78
N HIS A 97 6.64 11.13 -11.95
CA HIS A 97 5.93 12.15 -12.74
C HIS A 97 4.67 12.66 -12.04
N LEU A 98 3.93 11.77 -11.36
CA LEU A 98 2.79 12.15 -10.53
C LEU A 98 3.22 13.10 -9.41
N ALA A 99 4.29 12.75 -8.67
CA ALA A 99 4.85 13.57 -7.60
C ALA A 99 5.18 15.00 -8.09
N ASN A 100 5.91 15.10 -9.19
CA ASN A 100 6.29 16.37 -9.79
C ASN A 100 5.07 17.18 -10.26
N PHE A 101 4.07 16.53 -10.86
CA PHE A 101 2.86 17.19 -11.35
C PHE A 101 1.99 17.71 -10.21
N LEU A 102 1.94 16.97 -9.10
CA LEU A 102 1.17 17.33 -7.91
C LEU A 102 1.95 18.23 -6.94
N GLU A 103 3.28 18.36 -7.12
CA GLU A 103 4.18 19.04 -6.19
C GLU A 103 4.17 18.41 -4.79
N ILE A 104 4.09 17.07 -4.74
CA ILE A 104 4.14 16.28 -3.50
C ILE A 104 5.55 15.68 -3.35
N PRO A 105 6.17 15.73 -2.15
CA PRO A 105 7.47 15.13 -1.90
C PRO A 105 7.37 13.60 -1.80
N PHE A 106 7.57 12.89 -2.91
CA PHE A 106 7.69 11.43 -2.95
C PHE A 106 9.15 11.03 -3.15
N ASP A 107 9.69 10.28 -2.19
CA ASP A 107 10.93 9.52 -2.35
C ASP A 107 10.58 8.16 -2.94
N VAL A 108 10.92 7.94 -4.21
CA VAL A 108 10.56 6.71 -4.95
C VAL A 108 11.74 5.77 -5.04
N TYR A 109 11.54 4.54 -4.59
CA TYR A 109 12.54 3.46 -4.56
C TYR A 109 12.14 2.35 -5.53
N PRO A 110 12.78 2.25 -6.72
CA PRO A 110 12.49 1.20 -7.70
C PRO A 110 13.14 -0.13 -7.27
N GLN A 111 12.52 -0.82 -6.31
CA GLN A 111 13.01 -2.08 -5.78
C GLN A 111 11.88 -3.01 -5.35
N ASP A 112 12.22 -4.27 -5.15
CA ASP A 112 11.36 -5.26 -4.51
C ASP A 112 11.23 -4.94 -3.01
N ALA A 113 10.02 -4.73 -2.53
CA ALA A 113 9.74 -4.38 -1.14
C ALA A 113 10.07 -5.50 -0.14
N ILE A 114 10.28 -6.75 -0.60
CA ILE A 114 10.72 -7.87 0.24
C ILE A 114 12.21 -7.76 0.59
N LEU A 115 12.98 -6.98 -0.16
CA LEU A 115 14.36 -6.66 0.19
C LEU A 115 14.41 -5.63 1.32
N PRO A 116 15.58 -5.49 2.01
CA PRO A 116 15.76 -4.43 3.01
C PRO A 116 15.38 -3.07 2.44
N LEU A 117 14.50 -2.37 3.14
CA LEU A 117 14.04 -1.06 2.73
C LEU A 117 15.11 0.01 2.99
N PRO A 118 15.20 1.05 2.14
CA PRO A 118 16.18 2.14 2.29
C PRO A 118 15.77 3.19 3.33
N PHE A 119 14.75 2.91 4.12
CA PHE A 119 14.24 3.72 5.22
C PHE A 119 13.78 2.82 6.37
N GLU A 120 13.68 3.38 7.55
CA GLU A 120 13.24 2.74 8.79
C GLU A 120 12.29 3.67 9.54
N ASP A 121 11.61 3.14 10.56
CA ASP A 121 10.81 3.91 11.51
C ASP A 121 9.67 4.76 10.90
N ALA A 122 9.02 4.23 9.88
CA ALA A 122 7.82 4.87 9.33
C ALA A 122 6.72 5.00 10.41
N ASP A 123 6.06 6.17 10.46
CA ASP A 123 4.89 6.39 11.31
C ASP A 123 3.69 5.57 10.84
N VAL A 124 3.56 5.51 9.52
CA VAL A 124 2.46 4.87 8.81
C VAL A 124 3.00 4.05 7.65
N VAL A 125 2.49 2.84 7.50
CA VAL A 125 2.63 2.07 6.26
C VAL A 125 1.25 1.91 5.62
N ILE A 126 1.17 2.21 4.34
CA ILE A 126 0.01 1.96 3.51
C ILE A 126 0.38 0.99 2.39
N GLY A 127 -0.63 0.39 1.76
CA GLY A 127 -0.41 -0.42 0.56
C GLY A 127 -1.69 -1.10 0.10
N ASP A 128 -1.90 -1.13 -1.22
CA ASP A 128 -2.91 -1.98 -1.86
C ASP A 128 -2.20 -3.26 -2.31
N LEU A 129 -2.18 -4.27 -1.43
CA LEU A 129 -1.30 -5.42 -1.59
C LEU A 129 -1.72 -6.31 -2.77
N PRO A 130 -0.75 -6.78 -3.58
CA PRO A 130 -1.01 -7.66 -4.71
C PRO A 130 -1.54 -9.02 -4.23
N ILE A 131 -2.54 -9.54 -4.95
CA ILE A 131 -3.06 -10.89 -4.74
C ILE A 131 -2.25 -11.84 -5.62
N GLY A 132 -1.66 -12.88 -5.03
CA GLY A 132 -0.90 -13.89 -5.75
C GLY A 132 0.31 -14.40 -5.00
N TYR A 133 1.08 -15.21 -5.70
CA TYR A 133 2.32 -15.79 -5.16
C TYR A 133 3.51 -14.88 -5.46
N TYR A 134 4.45 -14.88 -4.52
CA TYR A 134 5.73 -14.21 -4.71
C TYR A 134 6.65 -15.07 -5.59
N PRO A 135 7.30 -14.49 -6.63
CA PRO A 135 7.97 -15.27 -7.65
C PRO A 135 9.36 -15.79 -7.28
N VAL A 136 9.96 -15.31 -6.17
CA VAL A 136 11.35 -15.64 -5.79
C VAL A 136 11.35 -16.37 -4.45
N ASP A 137 11.18 -17.70 -4.48
CA ASP A 137 11.01 -18.53 -3.27
C ASP A 137 12.19 -18.42 -2.30
N GLU A 138 13.43 -18.37 -2.80
CA GLU A 138 14.62 -18.28 -1.95
C GLU A 138 14.58 -17.07 -1.01
N ARG A 139 14.10 -15.91 -1.50
CA ARG A 139 13.96 -14.70 -0.67
C ARG A 139 12.84 -14.84 0.35
N SER A 140 11.73 -15.45 -0.06
CA SER A 140 10.59 -15.63 0.84
C SER A 140 10.90 -16.57 2.01
N HIS A 141 11.80 -17.54 1.81
CA HIS A 141 12.18 -18.50 2.86
C HIS A 141 12.91 -17.86 4.05
N GLU A 142 13.47 -16.67 3.89
CA GLU A 142 14.14 -15.92 4.95
C GLU A 142 13.13 -15.18 5.86
N MET A 143 11.90 -14.98 5.37
CA MET A 143 10.84 -14.27 6.10
C MET A 143 10.05 -15.20 7.03
N SER A 144 9.52 -14.64 8.11
CA SER A 144 8.70 -15.36 9.10
C SER A 144 7.39 -15.87 8.49
N LEU A 145 6.80 -15.12 7.54
CA LEU A 145 5.58 -15.48 6.83
C LEU A 145 5.86 -16.20 5.49
N GLY A 146 7.14 -16.45 5.18
CA GLY A 146 7.53 -17.27 4.04
C GLY A 146 7.22 -18.75 4.24
N PHE A 147 6.74 -19.41 3.19
CA PHE A 147 6.48 -20.84 3.22
C PHE A 147 7.77 -21.61 3.01
N LYS A 148 7.97 -22.69 3.77
CA LYS A 148 9.15 -23.54 3.64
C LYS A 148 9.07 -24.48 2.43
N GLU A 149 7.86 -24.75 1.97
CA GLU A 149 7.57 -25.55 0.78
C GLU A 149 6.51 -24.84 -0.06
N GLY A 150 6.70 -24.82 -1.38
CA GLY A 150 5.81 -24.14 -2.32
C GLY A 150 6.02 -22.62 -2.37
N HIS A 151 5.10 -21.92 -3.02
CA HIS A 151 5.19 -20.49 -3.25
C HIS A 151 4.49 -19.69 -2.15
N SER A 152 5.20 -18.73 -1.57
CA SER A 152 4.66 -17.84 -0.54
C SER A 152 3.68 -16.82 -1.13
N TYR A 153 2.65 -16.44 -0.37
CA TYR A 153 1.76 -15.37 -0.79
C TYR A 153 2.44 -14.00 -0.67
N SER A 154 2.45 -13.22 -1.75
CA SER A 154 3.03 -11.86 -1.78
C SER A 154 2.46 -10.96 -0.68
N HIS A 155 1.14 -10.99 -0.47
CA HIS A 155 0.49 -10.16 0.55
C HIS A 155 0.86 -10.58 1.98
N HIS A 156 1.19 -11.84 2.27
CA HIS A 156 1.71 -12.25 3.59
C HIS A 156 3.09 -11.66 3.84
N LEU A 157 4.01 -11.78 2.86
CA LEU A 157 5.36 -11.23 2.97
C LEU A 157 5.34 -9.70 3.11
N LEU A 158 4.46 -9.04 2.37
CA LEU A 158 4.31 -7.58 2.44
C LEU A 158 3.68 -7.11 3.77
N ILE A 159 2.82 -7.90 4.40
CA ILE A 159 2.36 -7.61 5.77
C ILE A 159 3.54 -7.66 6.75
N GLU A 160 4.38 -8.70 6.68
CA GLU A 160 5.59 -8.78 7.52
C GLU A 160 6.50 -7.58 7.26
N GLN A 161 6.76 -7.24 6.00
CA GLN A 161 7.58 -6.10 5.64
C GLN A 161 7.00 -4.77 6.12
N ALA A 162 5.68 -4.59 6.06
CA ALA A 162 4.99 -3.42 6.60
C ALA A 162 5.28 -3.25 8.10
N ILE A 163 5.21 -4.33 8.86
CA ILE A 163 5.49 -4.29 10.30
C ILE A 163 6.97 -4.05 10.59
N ILE A 164 7.88 -4.60 9.78
CA ILE A 164 9.32 -4.32 9.90
C ILE A 164 9.58 -2.83 9.69
N ALA A 165 9.01 -2.22 8.65
CA ALA A 165 9.20 -0.82 8.29
C ALA A 165 8.65 0.18 9.30
N LEU A 166 7.66 -0.20 10.11
CA LEU A 166 7.03 0.66 11.10
C LEU A 166 7.94 0.91 12.31
N LYS A 167 7.89 2.11 12.84
CA LYS A 167 8.35 2.39 14.21
C LYS A 167 7.44 1.71 15.23
N LYS A 168 7.93 1.60 16.48
CA LYS A 168 7.11 1.12 17.60
C LYS A 168 5.85 1.98 17.74
N SER A 169 4.69 1.33 17.90
CA SER A 169 3.35 1.94 17.94
C SER A 169 2.91 2.65 16.66
N GLY A 170 3.64 2.51 15.55
CA GLY A 170 3.21 2.95 14.22
C GLY A 170 2.08 2.08 13.66
N TYR A 171 1.41 2.57 12.63
CA TYR A 171 0.21 1.93 12.08
C TYR A 171 0.40 1.47 10.64
N ALA A 172 -0.09 0.28 10.30
CA ALA A 172 -0.26 -0.18 8.94
C ALA A 172 -1.73 -0.16 8.54
N PHE A 173 -2.05 0.46 7.40
CA PHE A 173 -3.36 0.48 6.76
C PHE A 173 -3.24 -0.22 5.42
N LEU A 174 -3.59 -1.50 5.37
CA LEU A 174 -3.33 -2.37 4.23
C LEU A 174 -4.64 -2.82 3.58
N VAL A 175 -4.69 -2.74 2.26
CA VAL A 175 -5.76 -3.33 1.46
C VAL A 175 -5.33 -4.75 1.10
N VAL A 176 -6.05 -5.73 1.60
CA VAL A 176 -5.71 -7.16 1.55
C VAL A 176 -6.85 -7.98 0.96
N PRO A 177 -6.62 -9.21 0.48
CA PRO A 177 -7.71 -10.11 0.08
C PRO A 177 -8.72 -10.29 1.21
N SER A 178 -10.02 -10.27 0.92
CA SER A 178 -11.05 -10.42 1.96
C SER A 178 -11.03 -11.77 2.67
N ASN A 179 -10.50 -12.79 2.01
CA ASN A 179 -10.34 -14.15 2.53
C ASN A 179 -8.95 -14.40 3.15
N ILE A 180 -8.21 -13.34 3.50
CA ILE A 180 -6.82 -13.45 4.02
C ILE A 180 -6.70 -14.33 5.27
N PHE A 181 -7.78 -14.46 6.05
CA PHE A 181 -7.84 -15.31 7.23
C PHE A 181 -8.48 -16.68 6.95
N GLU A 182 -8.54 -17.12 5.69
CA GLU A 182 -9.06 -18.42 5.27
C GLU A 182 -7.95 -19.22 4.57
N GLY A 183 -8.00 -20.57 4.66
CA GLY A 183 -7.06 -21.47 3.97
C GLY A 183 -5.95 -22.03 4.84
N ASP A 184 -4.99 -22.73 4.22
CA ASP A 184 -4.07 -23.65 4.91
C ASP A 184 -2.98 -22.95 5.74
N ASN A 185 -2.51 -21.77 5.35
CA ASN A 185 -1.39 -21.09 6.03
C ASN A 185 -1.83 -19.93 6.96
N VAL A 186 -3.13 -19.86 7.25
CA VAL A 186 -3.74 -18.80 8.06
C VAL A 186 -3.17 -18.74 9.48
N LYS A 187 -2.86 -19.90 10.08
CA LYS A 187 -2.34 -19.94 11.46
C LYS A 187 -1.02 -19.23 11.62
N GLN A 188 -0.13 -19.31 10.62
CA GLN A 188 1.16 -18.62 10.66
C GLN A 188 0.96 -17.09 10.64
N LEU A 189 0.10 -16.60 9.74
CA LEU A 189 -0.27 -15.19 9.66
C LEU A 189 -0.95 -14.70 10.95
N GLN A 190 -1.93 -15.46 11.46
CA GLN A 190 -2.64 -15.12 12.70
C GLN A 190 -1.67 -15.03 13.90
N ASN A 191 -0.75 -15.99 14.03
CA ASN A 191 0.27 -15.96 15.08
C ASN A 191 1.20 -14.76 14.94
N PHE A 192 1.67 -14.46 13.73
CA PHE A 192 2.50 -13.29 13.48
C PHE A 192 1.79 -11.99 13.87
N ILE A 193 0.57 -11.80 13.39
CA ILE A 193 -0.24 -10.60 13.72
C ILE A 193 -0.45 -10.52 15.25
N ALA A 194 -0.81 -11.63 15.92
CA ALA A 194 -1.04 -11.62 17.36
C ALA A 194 0.23 -11.33 18.17
N THR A 195 1.40 -11.74 17.68
CA THR A 195 2.68 -11.54 18.37
C THR A 195 3.23 -10.14 18.16
N GLU A 196 3.31 -9.70 16.91
CA GLU A 196 4.03 -8.48 16.52
C GLU A 196 3.16 -7.22 16.53
N THR A 197 1.83 -7.41 16.52
CA THR A 197 0.89 -6.28 16.35
C THR A 197 -0.31 -6.37 17.27
N GLU A 198 -1.04 -5.24 17.32
CA GLU A 198 -2.42 -5.17 17.77
C GLU A 198 -3.33 -4.91 16.57
N MET A 199 -4.26 -5.83 16.28
CA MET A 199 -5.23 -5.61 15.20
C MET A 199 -6.27 -4.59 15.66
N GLN A 200 -6.30 -3.45 15.01
CA GLN A 200 -7.19 -2.34 15.32
C GLN A 200 -8.52 -2.45 14.57
N ALA A 201 -8.50 -2.92 13.32
CA ALA A 201 -9.69 -3.11 12.51
C ALA A 201 -9.47 -4.11 11.36
N PHE A 202 -10.56 -4.76 10.95
CA PHE A 202 -10.67 -5.49 9.69
C PHE A 202 -12.00 -5.13 9.05
N LEU A 203 -11.98 -4.36 7.95
CA LEU A 203 -13.14 -3.75 7.32
C LEU A 203 -13.35 -4.30 5.92
N ASN A 204 -14.46 -5.01 5.71
CA ASN A 204 -14.82 -5.47 4.38
C ASN A 204 -15.23 -4.30 3.49
N LEU A 205 -14.62 -4.20 2.32
CA LEU A 205 -15.00 -3.24 1.30
C LEU A 205 -16.26 -3.71 0.56
N PRO A 206 -17.13 -2.79 0.10
CA PRO A 206 -18.33 -3.14 -0.64
C PRO A 206 -18.03 -3.98 -1.87
N ALA A 207 -18.79 -5.06 -2.06
CA ALA A 207 -18.61 -5.98 -3.20
C ALA A 207 -18.72 -5.27 -4.56
N THR A 208 -19.46 -4.17 -4.63
CA THR A 208 -19.65 -3.36 -5.85
C THR A 208 -18.38 -2.68 -6.35
N LEU A 209 -17.32 -2.61 -5.54
CA LEU A 209 -16.01 -2.08 -5.95
C LEU A 209 -15.18 -3.09 -6.77
N PHE A 210 -15.59 -4.35 -6.80
CA PHE A 210 -14.78 -5.42 -7.39
C PHE A 210 -15.54 -6.15 -8.51
N LYS A 211 -14.79 -6.61 -9.52
CA LYS A 211 -15.35 -7.29 -10.70
C LYS A 211 -15.95 -8.68 -10.38
N ASN A 212 -15.42 -9.35 -9.36
CA ASN A 212 -15.84 -10.70 -8.95
C ASN A 212 -15.47 -10.97 -7.48
N GLU A 213 -15.92 -12.09 -6.93
CA GLU A 213 -15.67 -12.47 -5.53
C GLU A 213 -14.20 -12.69 -5.21
N ASN A 214 -13.43 -13.26 -6.13
CA ASN A 214 -12.00 -13.54 -5.92
C ASN A 214 -11.15 -12.26 -5.88
N ALA A 215 -11.66 -11.16 -6.39
CA ALA A 215 -11.00 -9.85 -6.36
C ALA A 215 -11.41 -9.01 -5.15
N ARG A 216 -12.29 -9.51 -4.26
CA ARG A 216 -12.74 -8.77 -3.07
C ARG A 216 -11.56 -8.49 -2.13
N LYS A 217 -11.51 -7.26 -1.67
CA LYS A 217 -10.51 -6.79 -0.72
C LYS A 217 -11.17 -6.21 0.54
N SER A 218 -10.38 -6.20 1.60
CA SER A 218 -10.71 -5.61 2.90
C SER A 218 -9.58 -4.71 3.34
N ILE A 219 -9.87 -3.80 4.28
CA ILE A 219 -8.85 -2.98 4.92
C ILE A 219 -8.47 -3.64 6.24
N LEU A 220 -7.19 -3.93 6.40
CA LEU A 220 -6.58 -4.43 7.63
C LEU A 220 -5.80 -3.29 8.28
N VAL A 221 -6.13 -2.98 9.53
CA VAL A 221 -5.43 -1.96 10.33
C VAL A 221 -4.69 -2.64 11.46
N LEU A 222 -3.37 -2.51 11.47
CA LEU A 222 -2.48 -3.08 12.46
C LEU A 222 -1.68 -1.97 13.16
N GLN A 223 -1.42 -2.12 14.44
CA GLN A 223 -0.49 -1.28 15.18
C GLN A 223 0.69 -2.15 15.64
N LYS A 224 1.93 -1.72 15.34
CA LYS A 224 3.14 -2.42 15.80
C LYS A 224 3.29 -2.31 17.31
N LYS A 225 3.59 -3.39 17.99
CA LYS A 225 3.84 -3.45 19.45
C LYS A 225 5.16 -2.82 19.87
#